data_8592eb49dabc8251fcac23d8f3818a99
#
_entry.id   8592eb49dabc8251fcac23d8f3818a99
#
_cell.length_a   1.000
_cell.length_b   1.000
_cell.length_c   1.000
_cell.angle_alpha   90.00
_cell.angle_beta   90.00
_cell.angle_gamma   90.00
#
_symmetry.space_group_name_H-M   'P 1'
#
loop_
_entity.id
_entity.type
_entity.pdbx_description
1 polymer ?
#
loop_
_entity_poly.entity_id
_entity_poly.type
_entity_poly.pdbx_seq_one_letter_code
_entity_poly.pdbx_strand_id
1 'polypeptide(L)'
;RYAQPGLPGEEREFYLELRLIADVGLVGFPNAGKSTLLKALTRANPKIASYPFTTLDPNLGVANAGLPTQFIIADIPGIIEGASEGKGLGIEFLKHIERTRLLVLVVDFANDDPVESERILLGELASFSESLPAKPLIRVGNKMDLPEAREKASAHSGYIPVSAATHEGTVALLNAITEQLSRMDKA
;
A
#
# COMPACT_ATOMS: atom_id res chain seq x y z
N ARG A 1 12.06 -54.50 33.08
CA ARG A 1 11.78 -53.34 32.19
C ARG A 1 12.08 -52.09 33.01
N TYR A 2 13.16 -51.41 32.68
CA TYR A 2 13.48 -50.12 33.29
C TYR A 2 12.68 -49.04 32.55
N ALA A 3 11.84 -48.27 33.27
CA ALA A 3 11.24 -47.04 32.80
C ALA A 3 12.27 -45.93 32.97
N GLN A 4 12.58 -45.23 31.89
CA GLN A 4 13.45 -44.07 31.92
C GLN A 4 12.64 -42.87 32.46
N PRO A 5 13.11 -42.15 33.49
CA PRO A 5 12.42 -40.95 33.97
C PRO A 5 12.44 -39.88 32.89
N GLY A 6 11.35 -39.13 32.75
CA GLY A 6 11.29 -37.99 31.79
C GLY A 6 12.31 -36.91 32.17
N LEU A 7 12.85 -36.27 31.15
CA LEU A 7 13.69 -35.08 31.35
C LEU A 7 12.82 -33.88 31.72
N PRO A 8 13.32 -32.94 32.52
CA PRO A 8 12.62 -31.69 32.82
C PRO A 8 12.33 -30.93 31.50
N GLY A 9 11.17 -30.27 31.43
CA GLY A 9 10.86 -29.37 30.32
C GLY A 9 11.80 -28.15 30.31
N GLU A 10 12.06 -27.60 29.12
CA GLU A 10 12.79 -26.35 28.98
C GLU A 10 11.79 -25.21 28.77
N GLU A 11 11.92 -24.14 29.54
CA GLU A 11 11.21 -22.88 29.34
C GLU A 11 12.15 -21.91 28.64
N ARG A 12 11.68 -21.28 27.53
CA ARG A 12 12.42 -20.27 26.77
C ARG A 12 11.52 -19.11 26.46
N GLU A 13 12.04 -17.91 26.59
CA GLU A 13 11.40 -16.68 26.13
C GLU A 13 11.84 -16.41 24.69
N PHE A 14 10.88 -16.08 23.82
CA PHE A 14 11.13 -15.69 22.44
C PHE A 14 10.58 -14.30 22.20
N TYR A 15 11.39 -13.43 21.64
CA TYR A 15 10.94 -12.14 21.09
C TYR A 15 10.59 -12.33 19.64
N LEU A 16 9.30 -12.15 19.29
CA LEU A 16 8.82 -12.21 17.92
C LEU A 16 8.61 -10.80 17.39
N GLU A 17 9.38 -10.41 16.40
CA GLU A 17 9.20 -9.14 15.68
C GLU A 17 8.54 -9.39 14.33
N LEU A 18 7.27 -8.97 14.20
CA LEU A 18 6.57 -8.99 12.91
C LEU A 18 6.92 -7.73 12.13
N ARG A 19 7.75 -7.88 11.09
CA ARG A 19 8.24 -6.74 10.27
C ARG A 19 7.32 -6.36 9.12
N LEU A 20 6.50 -7.28 8.61
CA LEU A 20 5.59 -7.02 7.53
C LEU A 20 4.25 -6.49 8.08
N ILE A 21 3.83 -5.31 7.62
CA ILE A 21 2.56 -4.70 8.01
C ILE A 21 1.50 -4.97 6.95
N ALA A 22 1.89 -4.85 5.67
CA ALA A 22 1.05 -5.11 4.51
C ALA A 22 1.90 -5.55 3.32
N ASP A 23 1.30 -6.26 2.39
CA ASP A 23 1.95 -6.63 1.13
C ASP A 23 2.02 -5.42 0.19
N VAL A 24 0.97 -4.59 0.20
CA VAL A 24 0.79 -3.45 -0.70
C VAL A 24 0.54 -2.18 0.09
N GLY A 25 1.27 -1.11 -0.22
CA GLY A 25 1.04 0.23 0.31
C GLY A 25 0.41 1.15 -0.74
N LEU A 26 -0.73 1.78 -0.43
CA LEU A 26 -1.29 2.84 -1.27
C LEU A 26 -0.62 4.16 -0.92
N VAL A 27 -0.04 4.81 -1.92
CA VAL A 27 0.62 6.11 -1.79
C VAL A 27 0.01 7.12 -2.76
N GLY A 28 -0.08 8.37 -2.39
CA GLY A 28 -0.69 9.41 -3.22
C GLY A 28 -1.07 10.64 -2.42
N PHE A 29 -1.40 11.72 -3.12
CA PHE A 29 -1.81 12.99 -2.51
C PHE A 29 -3.07 12.86 -1.63
N PRO A 30 -3.32 13.79 -0.70
CA PRO A 30 -4.61 13.91 -0.05
C PRO A 30 -5.73 13.96 -1.11
N ASN A 31 -6.87 13.33 -0.81
CA ASN A 31 -8.03 13.28 -1.70
C ASN A 31 -7.84 12.58 -3.06
N ALA A 32 -6.69 11.95 -3.35
CA ALA A 32 -6.51 11.10 -4.53
C ALA A 32 -7.43 9.88 -4.55
N GLY A 33 -8.11 9.59 -3.44
CA GLY A 33 -9.09 8.52 -3.32
C GLY A 33 -8.54 7.20 -2.81
N LYS A 34 -7.38 7.20 -2.13
CA LYS A 34 -6.74 5.99 -1.56
C LYS A 34 -7.67 5.18 -0.66
N SER A 35 -8.30 5.81 0.33
CA SER A 35 -9.19 5.12 1.27
C SER A 35 -10.45 4.59 0.60
N THR A 36 -10.96 5.28 -0.43
CA THR A 36 -12.07 4.81 -1.26
C THR A 36 -11.63 3.61 -2.09
N LEU A 37 -10.44 3.69 -2.68
CA LEU A 37 -9.86 2.59 -3.44
C LEU A 37 -9.60 1.36 -2.56
N LEU A 38 -9.09 1.53 -1.34
CA LEU A 38 -8.93 0.44 -0.38
C LEU A 38 -10.27 -0.27 -0.15
N LYS A 39 -11.35 0.48 0.09
CA LYS A 39 -12.70 -0.08 0.27
C LYS A 39 -13.18 -0.82 -0.98
N ALA A 40 -12.89 -0.29 -2.17
CA ALA A 40 -13.29 -0.91 -3.44
C ALA A 40 -12.54 -2.21 -3.75
N LEU A 41 -11.30 -2.34 -3.30
CA LEU A 41 -10.45 -3.52 -3.49
C LEU A 41 -10.66 -4.61 -2.43
N THR A 42 -11.33 -4.31 -1.33
CA THR A 42 -11.48 -5.23 -0.20
C THR A 42 -12.93 -5.65 0.01
N ARG A 43 -13.17 -6.91 0.38
CA ARG A 43 -14.53 -7.43 0.62
C ARG A 43 -15.10 -7.06 1.99
N ALA A 44 -14.25 -6.77 2.94
CA ALA A 44 -14.64 -6.37 4.30
C ALA A 44 -14.30 -4.90 4.52
N ASN A 45 -15.01 -4.24 5.41
CA ASN A 45 -14.65 -2.90 5.82
C ASN A 45 -13.20 -2.88 6.31
N PRO A 46 -12.35 -1.98 5.79
CA PRO A 46 -11.00 -1.82 6.29
C PRO A 46 -11.02 -1.61 7.80
N LYS A 47 -10.11 -2.27 8.49
CA LYS A 47 -9.95 -2.10 9.93
C LYS A 47 -8.85 -1.09 10.20
N ILE A 48 -9.12 -0.16 11.10
CA ILE A 48 -8.11 0.69 11.68
C ILE A 48 -7.26 -0.20 12.57
N ALA A 49 -5.98 -0.30 12.29
CA ALA A 49 -5.05 -1.06 13.12
C ALA A 49 -4.20 -0.09 13.93
N SER A 50 -4.45 -0.06 15.24
CA SER A 50 -3.61 0.69 16.17
C SER A 50 -2.33 -0.08 16.45
N TYR A 51 -1.22 0.45 15.97
CA TYR A 51 0.10 -0.07 16.29
C TYR A 51 0.73 0.77 17.41
N PRO A 52 1.38 0.16 18.41
CA PRO A 52 1.92 0.86 19.58
C PRO A 52 2.94 1.96 19.30
N PHE A 53 3.35 2.09 18.04
CA PHE A 53 4.41 2.99 17.59
C PHE A 53 3.95 3.96 16.50
N THR A 54 2.64 4.14 16.26
CA THR A 54 2.12 5.05 15.23
C THR A 54 1.26 6.14 15.83
N THR A 55 1.53 7.37 15.45
CA THR A 55 0.66 8.53 15.73
C THR A 55 -0.55 8.60 14.79
N LEU A 56 -0.50 7.87 13.67
CA LEU A 56 -1.60 7.74 12.70
C LEU A 56 -1.82 6.25 12.43
N ASP A 57 -3.01 5.75 12.71
CA ASP A 57 -3.39 4.37 12.49
C ASP A 57 -3.65 4.11 10.99
N PRO A 58 -2.91 3.19 10.33
CA PRO A 58 -3.18 2.85 8.95
C PRO A 58 -4.50 2.09 8.82
N ASN A 59 -5.24 2.36 7.75
CA ASN A 59 -6.38 1.55 7.39
C ASN A 59 -5.90 0.31 6.64
N LEU A 60 -6.16 -0.86 7.17
CA LEU A 60 -5.78 -2.14 6.56
C LEU A 60 -6.99 -2.84 5.97
N GLY A 61 -6.83 -3.40 4.79
CA GLY A 61 -7.83 -4.21 4.15
C GLY A 61 -7.25 -5.49 3.55
N VAL A 62 -8.00 -6.58 3.64
CA VAL A 62 -7.64 -7.85 2.99
C VAL A 62 -8.29 -7.89 1.62
N ALA A 63 -7.49 -7.88 0.57
CA ALA A 63 -7.93 -8.08 -0.80
C ALA A 63 -7.89 -9.57 -1.16
N ASN A 64 -8.84 -9.98 -1.98
CA ASN A 64 -8.99 -11.36 -2.42
C ASN A 64 -9.09 -11.37 -3.95
N ALA A 65 -8.03 -11.78 -4.63
CA ALA A 65 -7.96 -11.86 -6.09
C ALA A 65 -8.44 -13.21 -6.64
N GLY A 66 -9.12 -14.00 -5.84
CA GLY A 66 -9.49 -15.40 -6.10
C GLY A 66 -8.63 -16.34 -5.28
N LEU A 67 -9.22 -17.46 -4.81
CA LEU A 67 -8.49 -18.45 -4.00
C LEU A 67 -7.34 -19.08 -4.80
N PRO A 68 -6.14 -19.24 -4.22
CA PRO A 68 -5.78 -19.04 -2.82
C PRO A 68 -5.14 -17.67 -2.49
N THR A 69 -5.12 -16.70 -3.40
CA THR A 69 -4.29 -15.49 -3.28
C THR A 69 -5.02 -14.40 -2.49
N GLN A 70 -4.59 -14.22 -1.26
CA GLN A 70 -4.98 -13.10 -0.40
C GLN A 70 -3.74 -12.25 -0.10
N PHE A 71 -3.91 -10.93 -0.05
CA PHE A 71 -2.86 -10.00 0.36
C PHE A 71 -3.45 -8.83 1.14
N ILE A 72 -2.62 -8.23 1.97
CA ILE A 72 -3.00 -7.10 2.81
C ILE A 72 -2.62 -5.80 2.10
N ILE A 73 -3.56 -4.89 1.99
CA ILE A 73 -3.36 -3.53 1.48
C ILE A 73 -3.44 -2.56 2.64
N ALA A 74 -2.47 -1.66 2.76
CA ALA A 74 -2.49 -0.54 3.68
C ALA A 74 -2.79 0.77 2.94
N ASP A 75 -3.81 1.49 3.38
CA ASP A 75 -3.96 2.91 3.05
C ASP A 75 -3.07 3.70 3.99
N ILE A 76 -2.14 4.38 3.39
CA ILE A 76 -1.12 5.12 4.09
C ILE A 76 -1.50 6.60 4.09
N PRO A 77 -2.14 7.12 5.18
CA PRO A 77 -2.50 8.52 5.28
C PRO A 77 -1.24 9.39 5.38
N GLY A 78 -1.21 10.53 4.73
CA GLY A 78 -0.29 11.60 5.08
C GLY A 78 1.12 11.56 4.48
N ILE A 79 1.30 10.97 3.28
CA ILE A 79 2.54 11.24 2.51
C ILE A 79 2.37 12.60 1.88
N ILE A 80 2.12 13.66 2.30
CA ILE A 80 2.28 14.96 1.67
C ILE A 80 1.58 16.03 2.48
N GLU A 81 2.30 16.89 2.90
CA GLU A 81 2.36 18.31 3.20
C GLU A 81 3.28 18.50 4.40
N GLY A 82 4.57 18.76 4.13
CA GLY A 82 5.55 19.17 5.13
C GLY A 82 6.26 18.04 5.86
N ALA A 83 6.32 16.81 5.34
CA ALA A 83 7.17 15.75 5.90
C ALA A 83 8.65 16.16 5.86
N SER A 84 9.06 16.97 4.88
CA SER A 84 10.41 17.58 4.80
C SER A 84 10.63 18.72 5.79
N GLU A 85 9.58 19.31 6.37
CA GLU A 85 9.68 20.45 7.30
C GLU A 85 9.83 20.06 8.79
N GLY A 86 10.14 18.80 9.08
CA GLY A 86 10.56 18.39 10.44
C GLY A 86 9.45 18.30 11.48
N LYS A 87 8.17 18.33 11.11
CA LYS A 87 7.07 18.05 12.03
C LYS A 87 6.87 16.56 12.17
N GLY A 88 7.69 15.90 12.92
CA GLY A 88 7.74 14.56 13.51
C GLY A 88 6.71 13.45 13.20
N LEU A 89 5.66 13.72 12.45
CA LEU A 89 4.57 12.80 12.14
C LEU A 89 4.88 11.86 10.95
N GLY A 90 5.88 12.18 10.12
CA GLY A 90 6.20 11.43 8.90
C GLY A 90 7.14 10.23 9.10
N ILE A 91 8.08 10.29 10.02
CA ILE A 91 9.22 9.35 10.07
C ILE A 91 8.79 7.94 10.52
N GLU A 92 7.96 7.83 11.55
CA GLU A 92 7.50 6.52 12.01
C GLU A 92 6.57 5.85 11.00
N PHE A 93 5.81 6.66 10.31
CA PHE A 93 4.87 6.23 9.31
C PHE A 93 5.56 5.72 8.02
N LEU A 94 6.62 6.38 7.57
CA LEU A 94 7.41 5.96 6.42
C LEU A 94 8.17 4.64 6.68
N LYS A 95 8.49 4.32 7.94
CA LYS A 95 8.96 2.99 8.34
C LYS A 95 7.95 1.88 8.04
N HIS A 96 6.66 2.21 8.01
CA HIS A 96 5.61 1.26 7.66
C HIS A 96 5.56 1.00 6.15
N ILE A 97 5.83 2.03 5.33
CA ILE A 97 5.96 1.86 3.87
C ILE A 97 7.18 1.01 3.53
N GLU A 98 8.28 1.18 4.23
CA GLU A 98 9.46 0.31 4.06
C GLU A 98 9.14 -1.17 4.29
N ARG A 99 8.14 -1.46 5.11
CA ARG A 99 7.67 -2.81 5.43
C ARG A 99 6.63 -3.36 4.45
N THR A 100 6.28 -2.63 3.39
CA THR A 100 5.46 -3.15 2.29
C THR A 100 6.33 -3.75 1.20
N ARG A 101 5.79 -4.68 0.43
CA ARG A 101 6.51 -5.34 -0.68
C ARG A 101 6.35 -4.59 -2.00
N LEU A 102 5.19 -3.99 -2.22
CA LEU A 102 4.78 -3.32 -3.44
C LEU A 102 4.13 -1.98 -3.10
N LEU A 103 4.37 -0.96 -3.90
CA LEU A 103 3.68 0.33 -3.80
C LEU A 103 2.67 0.49 -4.94
N VAL A 104 1.52 1.07 -4.62
CA VAL A 104 0.50 1.50 -5.59
C VAL A 104 0.38 3.01 -5.49
N LEU A 105 0.86 3.70 -6.50
CA LEU A 105 0.77 5.15 -6.62
C LEU A 105 -0.61 5.53 -7.16
N VAL A 106 -1.39 6.25 -6.37
CA VAL A 106 -2.75 6.69 -6.72
C VAL A 106 -2.73 8.17 -7.03
N VAL A 107 -3.03 8.52 -8.27
CA VAL A 107 -3.10 9.91 -8.75
C VAL A 107 -4.55 10.28 -9.10
N ASP A 108 -4.96 11.49 -8.70
CA ASP A 108 -6.25 12.07 -9.06
C ASP A 108 -6.18 12.60 -10.51
N PHE A 109 -6.64 11.81 -11.45
CA PHE A 109 -6.60 12.20 -12.87
C PHE A 109 -7.58 13.32 -13.23
N ALA A 110 -8.55 13.63 -12.38
CA ALA A 110 -9.45 14.76 -12.62
C ALA A 110 -8.75 16.11 -12.33
N ASN A 111 -8.03 16.19 -11.22
CA ASN A 111 -7.54 17.47 -10.70
C ASN A 111 -6.03 17.64 -10.86
N ASP A 112 -5.24 16.55 -10.80
CA ASP A 112 -3.78 16.61 -10.76
C ASP A 112 -3.16 16.44 -12.15
N ASP A 113 -1.92 16.95 -12.32
CA ASP A 113 -1.03 16.55 -13.40
C ASP A 113 -0.37 15.22 -13.03
N PRO A 114 -0.57 14.13 -13.80
CA PRO A 114 -0.06 12.81 -13.44
C PRO A 114 1.46 12.74 -13.35
N VAL A 115 2.17 13.42 -14.26
CA VAL A 115 3.64 13.38 -14.33
C VAL A 115 4.24 14.16 -13.17
N GLU A 116 3.71 15.34 -12.90
CA GLU A 116 4.19 16.17 -11.80
C GLU A 116 3.87 15.53 -10.45
N SER A 117 2.68 14.96 -10.30
CA SER A 117 2.28 14.23 -9.10
C SER A 117 3.21 13.05 -8.81
N GLU A 118 3.52 12.25 -9.83
CA GLU A 118 4.47 11.14 -9.68
C GLU A 118 5.85 11.66 -9.28
N ARG A 119 6.35 12.70 -9.95
CA ARG A 119 7.67 13.29 -9.66
C ARG A 119 7.79 13.76 -8.23
N ILE A 120 6.79 14.48 -7.72
CA ILE A 120 6.76 14.98 -6.34
C ILE A 120 6.71 13.80 -5.36
N LEU A 121 5.80 12.85 -5.57
CA LEU A 121 5.62 11.70 -4.68
C LEU A 121 6.87 10.83 -4.61
N LEU A 122 7.51 10.52 -5.73
CA LEU A 122 8.76 9.76 -5.76
C LEU A 122 9.91 10.54 -5.12
N GLY A 123 9.96 11.87 -5.30
CA GLY A 123 10.92 12.74 -4.64
C GLY A 123 10.78 12.72 -3.11
N GLU A 124 9.56 12.75 -2.59
CA GLU A 124 9.32 12.66 -1.15
C GLU A 124 9.68 11.28 -0.59
N LEU A 125 9.31 10.21 -1.29
CA LEU A 125 9.72 8.85 -0.91
C LEU A 125 11.25 8.72 -0.88
N ALA A 126 11.96 9.28 -1.87
CA ALA A 126 13.41 9.26 -1.95
C ALA A 126 14.08 10.08 -0.84
N SER A 127 13.50 11.22 -0.48
CA SER A 127 14.03 12.06 0.61
C SER A 127 13.96 11.35 1.97
N PHE A 128 13.05 10.41 2.10
CA PHE A 128 12.88 9.65 3.34
C PHE A 128 13.78 8.40 3.41
N SER A 129 13.82 7.61 2.35
CA SER A 129 14.65 6.40 2.27
C SER A 129 14.99 6.08 0.81
N GLU A 130 16.27 5.84 0.56
CA GLU A 130 16.76 5.44 -0.77
C GLU A 130 16.15 4.11 -1.26
N SER A 131 15.65 3.29 -0.33
CA SER A 131 15.06 1.99 -0.64
C SER A 131 13.64 2.09 -1.22
N LEU A 132 12.92 3.16 -0.92
CA LEU A 132 11.50 3.29 -1.29
C LEU A 132 11.27 3.47 -2.80
N PRO A 133 12.01 4.33 -3.52
CA PRO A 133 11.85 4.45 -4.98
C PRO A 133 12.29 3.19 -5.74
N ALA A 134 13.12 2.34 -5.11
CA ALA A 134 13.56 1.08 -5.71
C ALA A 134 12.52 -0.05 -5.60
N LYS A 135 11.47 0.14 -4.82
CA LYS A 135 10.38 -0.85 -4.73
C LYS A 135 9.59 -0.96 -6.03
N PRO A 136 9.06 -2.15 -6.32
CA PRO A 136 8.10 -2.32 -7.40
C PRO A 136 6.93 -1.33 -7.23
N LEU A 137 6.54 -0.67 -8.32
CA LEU A 137 5.54 0.39 -8.33
C LEU A 137 4.47 0.10 -9.39
N ILE A 138 3.20 0.13 -9.00
CA ILE A 138 2.06 0.15 -9.91
C ILE A 138 1.45 1.56 -9.89
N ARG A 139 1.22 2.13 -11.06
CA ARG A 139 0.63 3.46 -11.23
C ARG A 139 -0.85 3.34 -11.50
N VAL A 140 -1.66 4.12 -10.78
CA VAL A 140 -3.12 4.14 -10.90
C VAL A 140 -3.60 5.56 -11.14
N GLY A 141 -4.31 5.75 -12.25
CA GLY A 141 -5.09 6.96 -12.50
C GLY A 141 -6.51 6.76 -11.96
N ASN A 142 -6.85 7.46 -10.89
CA ASN A 142 -8.15 7.34 -10.25
C ASN A 142 -9.14 8.41 -10.74
N LYS A 143 -10.40 8.23 -10.36
CA LYS A 143 -11.56 9.08 -10.67
C LYS A 143 -12.01 9.00 -12.14
N MET A 144 -11.88 7.83 -12.77
CA MET A 144 -12.32 7.59 -14.16
C MET A 144 -13.84 7.73 -14.39
N ASP A 145 -14.60 7.90 -13.33
CA ASP A 145 -16.00 8.32 -13.41
C ASP A 145 -16.18 9.77 -13.90
N LEU A 146 -15.12 10.58 -13.84
CA LEU A 146 -15.11 11.97 -14.28
C LEU A 146 -14.57 12.10 -15.72
N PRO A 147 -15.23 12.91 -16.60
CA PRO A 147 -14.79 13.08 -17.99
C PRO A 147 -13.35 13.57 -18.15
N GLU A 148 -12.92 14.52 -17.31
CA GLU A 148 -11.59 15.11 -17.31
C GLU A 148 -10.50 14.05 -17.06
N ALA A 149 -10.78 13.10 -16.17
CA ALA A 149 -9.87 11.99 -15.87
C ALA A 149 -9.71 11.04 -17.06
N ARG A 150 -10.80 10.73 -17.77
CA ARG A 150 -10.78 9.88 -18.95
C ARG A 150 -9.99 10.49 -20.10
N GLU A 151 -10.13 11.79 -20.31
CA GLU A 151 -9.35 12.51 -21.33
C GLU A 151 -7.85 12.41 -21.05
N LYS A 152 -7.42 12.68 -19.82
CA LYS A 152 -6.02 12.54 -19.41
C LYS A 152 -5.51 11.09 -19.51
N ALA A 153 -6.34 10.11 -19.18
CA ALA A 153 -5.95 8.70 -19.21
C ALA A 153 -5.52 8.24 -20.61
N SER A 154 -6.13 8.77 -21.66
CA SER A 154 -5.76 8.44 -23.05
C SER A 154 -4.33 8.84 -23.42
N ALA A 155 -3.78 9.88 -22.78
CA ALA A 155 -2.42 10.37 -22.99
C ALA A 155 -1.37 9.71 -22.07
N HIS A 156 -1.79 8.95 -21.04
CA HIS A 156 -0.91 8.41 -20.01
C HIS A 156 -1.04 6.88 -19.87
N SER A 157 -0.61 6.15 -20.90
CA SER A 157 -0.73 4.67 -20.98
C SER A 157 0.01 3.88 -19.91
N GLY A 158 0.89 4.52 -19.13
CA GLY A 158 1.61 3.88 -18.02
C GLY A 158 0.81 3.72 -16.73
N TYR A 159 -0.42 4.24 -16.67
CA TYR A 159 -1.31 4.17 -15.53
C TYR A 159 -2.47 3.21 -15.77
N ILE A 160 -2.83 2.44 -14.75
CA ILE A 160 -4.06 1.64 -14.76
C ILE A 160 -5.23 2.57 -14.47
N PRO A 161 -6.18 2.74 -15.41
CA PRO A 161 -7.34 3.59 -15.18
C PRO A 161 -8.33 2.92 -14.22
N VAL A 162 -8.73 3.63 -13.15
CA VAL A 162 -9.64 3.12 -12.13
C VAL A 162 -10.63 4.20 -11.70
N SER A 163 -11.85 3.82 -11.40
CA SER A 163 -12.75 4.61 -10.56
C SER A 163 -13.01 3.85 -9.26
N ALA A 164 -12.48 4.37 -8.17
CA ALA A 164 -12.73 3.81 -6.85
C ALA A 164 -14.20 3.97 -6.43
N ALA A 165 -14.92 4.96 -6.97
CA ALA A 165 -16.33 5.22 -6.68
C ALA A 165 -17.28 4.24 -7.38
N THR A 166 -16.98 3.90 -8.65
CA THR A 166 -17.83 2.99 -9.46
C THR A 166 -17.31 1.58 -9.55
N HIS A 167 -16.15 1.30 -8.98
CA HIS A 167 -15.40 0.03 -9.07
C HIS A 167 -14.88 -0.31 -10.48
N GLU A 168 -14.96 0.62 -11.44
CA GLU A 168 -14.38 0.45 -12.77
C GLU A 168 -12.86 0.25 -12.66
N GLY A 169 -12.30 -0.73 -13.39
CA GLY A 169 -10.86 -1.00 -13.42
C GLY A 169 -10.27 -1.70 -12.17
N THR A 170 -11.04 -1.88 -11.09
CA THR A 170 -10.54 -2.49 -9.84
C THR A 170 -10.07 -3.93 -10.03
N VAL A 171 -10.73 -4.69 -10.89
CA VAL A 171 -10.33 -6.08 -11.21
C VAL A 171 -8.99 -6.10 -11.95
N ALA A 172 -8.78 -5.19 -12.90
CA ALA A 172 -7.52 -5.07 -13.61
C ALA A 172 -6.36 -4.73 -12.65
N LEU A 173 -6.60 -3.82 -11.72
CA LEU A 173 -5.63 -3.46 -10.68
C LEU A 173 -5.33 -4.64 -9.75
N LEU A 174 -6.34 -5.38 -9.28
CA LEU A 174 -6.14 -6.57 -8.44
C LEU A 174 -5.29 -7.63 -9.17
N ASN A 175 -5.53 -7.86 -10.45
CA ASN A 175 -4.76 -8.80 -11.27
C ASN A 175 -3.31 -8.33 -11.40
N ALA A 176 -3.06 -7.05 -11.67
CA ALA A 176 -1.72 -6.49 -11.77
C ALA A 176 -0.94 -6.62 -10.44
N ILE A 177 -1.59 -6.34 -9.31
CA ILE A 177 -1.00 -6.52 -7.98
C ILE A 177 -0.63 -7.99 -7.76
N THR A 178 -1.56 -8.90 -8.03
CA THR A 178 -1.35 -10.34 -7.85
C THR A 178 -0.21 -10.87 -8.68
N GLU A 179 -0.14 -10.45 -9.94
CA GLU A 179 0.94 -10.85 -10.85
C GLU A 179 2.29 -10.35 -10.34
N GLN A 180 2.37 -9.09 -9.91
CA GLN A 180 3.60 -8.51 -9.40
C GLN A 180 4.07 -9.20 -8.12
N LEU A 181 3.18 -9.45 -7.15
CA LEU A 181 3.50 -10.19 -5.92
C LEU A 181 3.97 -11.61 -6.23
N SER A 182 3.29 -12.31 -7.15
CA SER A 182 3.67 -13.67 -7.56
C SER A 182 5.03 -13.74 -8.25
N ARG A 183 5.44 -12.70 -8.98
CA ARG A 183 6.80 -12.60 -9.56
C ARG A 183 7.86 -12.45 -8.47
N MET A 184 7.55 -11.69 -7.43
CA MET A 184 8.46 -11.47 -6.29
C MET A 184 8.64 -12.73 -5.42
N ASP A 185 7.63 -13.60 -5.36
CA ASP A 185 7.72 -14.86 -4.60
C ASP A 185 8.57 -15.92 -5.31
N LYS A 186 8.85 -15.74 -6.61
CA LYS A 186 9.63 -16.66 -7.44
C LYS A 186 11.09 -16.23 -7.64
N ALA A 187 11.42 -14.99 -7.27
CA ALA A 187 12.77 -14.42 -7.40
C ALA A 187 13.57 -14.61 -6.11
#